data_0bd5a6cce6cd7c73186db2845e92fec1
#
_entry.id   0bd5a6cce6cd7c73186db2845e92fec1
#
_cell.length_a   1.000
_cell.length_b   1.000
_cell.length_c   1.000
_cell.angle_alpha   90.00
_cell.angle_beta   90.00
_cell.angle_gamma   90.00
#
_symmetry.space_group_name_H-M   'P 1'
#
loop_
_entity.id
_entity.type
_entity.pdbx_description
1 polymer ?
#
loop_
_entity_poly.entity_id
_entity_poly.type
_entity_poly.pdbx_seq_one_letter_code
_entity_poly.pdbx_strand_id
1 'polypeptide(L)'
;AGEVQPDDALAATGIPNLTLLPAGRTPPNPSELLGSKRMRALLKLASEDFFVIVDSPPLLPVTDGSLLATAVDGTVLVVRQGRTRKDHLEAAVENLAAVDAHLLGVVMNGVARSQRGGGYAYGYGYESTYHKSHEKYLSSGGSSAKKGRRSRRKARTRS
;
A
#
# COMPACT_ATOMS: atom_id res chain seq x y z
N ALA A 1 -15.86 -6.38 10.28
CA ALA A 1 -15.82 -6.78 8.87
C ALA A 1 -17.05 -7.66 8.58
N GLY A 2 -17.89 -7.24 7.67
CA GLY A 2 -19.13 -7.95 7.30
C GLY A 2 -20.42 -7.21 7.68
N GLU A 3 -20.29 -5.98 8.14
CA GLU A 3 -21.42 -5.13 8.58
C GLU A 3 -21.97 -4.23 7.46
N VAL A 4 -21.23 -4.07 6.34
CA VAL A 4 -21.57 -3.20 5.21
C VAL A 4 -21.60 -4.03 3.94
N GLN A 5 -22.62 -3.80 3.11
CA GLN A 5 -22.66 -4.41 1.78
C GLN A 5 -21.55 -3.82 0.90
N PRO A 6 -20.96 -4.56 -0.04
CA PRO A 6 -19.89 -4.05 -0.90
C PRO A 6 -20.27 -2.77 -1.64
N ASP A 7 -21.48 -2.68 -2.14
CA ASP A 7 -21.98 -1.52 -2.89
C ASP A 7 -22.06 -0.24 -2.03
N ASP A 8 -22.40 -0.38 -0.75
CA ASP A 8 -22.45 0.74 0.20
C ASP A 8 -21.04 1.25 0.60
N ALA A 9 -20.01 0.44 0.37
CA ALA A 9 -18.63 0.80 0.66
C ALA A 9 -17.92 1.48 -0.51
N LEU A 10 -18.52 1.46 -1.70
CA LEU A 10 -17.95 2.10 -2.89
C LEU A 10 -18.14 3.62 -2.84
N ALA A 11 -17.07 4.35 -3.11
CA ALA A 11 -17.05 5.80 -3.13
C ALA A 11 -16.87 6.33 -4.57
N ALA A 12 -17.73 7.28 -4.96
CA ALA A 12 -17.56 8.01 -6.22
C ALA A 12 -16.33 8.93 -6.14
N THR A 13 -15.51 8.93 -7.18
CA THR A 13 -14.29 9.75 -7.23
C THR A 13 -14.45 11.09 -7.94
N GLY A 14 -15.59 11.31 -8.60
CA GLY A 14 -15.80 12.44 -9.52
C GLY A 14 -15.13 12.26 -10.89
N ILE A 15 -14.39 11.19 -11.10
CA ILE A 15 -13.81 10.81 -12.40
C ILE A 15 -14.76 9.80 -13.07
N PRO A 16 -15.17 10.03 -14.31
CA PRO A 16 -16.05 9.10 -15.02
C PRO A 16 -15.45 7.68 -15.06
N ASN A 17 -16.27 6.67 -14.79
CA ASN A 17 -15.91 5.25 -14.79
C ASN A 17 -14.80 4.86 -13.77
N LEU A 18 -14.57 5.68 -12.74
CA LEU A 18 -13.67 5.36 -11.65
C LEU A 18 -14.41 5.36 -10.32
N THR A 19 -14.44 4.20 -9.68
CA THR A 19 -15.02 4.01 -8.35
C THR A 19 -13.91 3.55 -7.40
N LEU A 20 -13.95 3.98 -6.16
CA LEU A 20 -12.96 3.64 -5.15
C LEU A 20 -13.58 2.81 -4.03
N LEU A 21 -12.97 1.68 -3.70
CA LEU A 21 -13.21 0.98 -2.46
C LEU A 21 -12.09 1.36 -1.47
N PRO A 22 -12.34 2.25 -0.51
CA PRO A 22 -11.32 2.66 0.44
C PRO A 22 -10.99 1.56 1.44
N ALA A 23 -9.74 1.48 1.89
CA ALA A 23 -9.28 0.48 2.85
C ALA A 23 -10.01 0.54 4.21
N GLY A 24 -10.61 1.68 4.55
CA GLY A 24 -11.27 1.87 5.84
C GLY A 24 -10.28 1.91 7.00
N ARG A 25 -10.75 1.45 8.18
CA ARG A 25 -9.89 1.35 9.37
C ARG A 25 -9.01 0.12 9.29
N THR A 26 -7.72 0.29 9.58
CA THR A 26 -6.78 -0.84 9.62
C THR A 26 -7.21 -1.84 10.71
N PRO A 27 -7.50 -3.08 10.36
CA PRO A 27 -7.83 -4.11 11.34
C PRO A 27 -6.58 -4.54 12.13
N PRO A 28 -6.73 -5.20 13.28
CA PRO A 28 -5.60 -5.69 14.08
C PRO A 28 -4.78 -6.78 13.37
N ASN A 29 -5.38 -7.50 12.41
CA ASN A 29 -4.80 -8.61 11.67
C ASN A 29 -5.05 -8.48 10.15
N PRO A 30 -4.39 -7.51 9.48
CA PRO A 30 -4.65 -7.22 8.06
C PRO A 30 -4.32 -8.39 7.14
N SER A 31 -3.20 -9.10 7.34
CA SER A 31 -2.78 -10.22 6.49
C SER A 31 -3.79 -11.38 6.51
N GLU A 32 -4.37 -11.68 7.68
CA GLU A 32 -5.41 -12.70 7.81
C GLU A 32 -6.69 -12.32 7.03
N LEU A 33 -7.07 -11.04 7.10
CA LEU A 33 -8.20 -10.53 6.33
C LEU A 33 -7.93 -10.63 4.82
N LEU A 34 -6.76 -10.19 4.36
CA LEU A 34 -6.39 -10.22 2.94
C LEU A 34 -6.27 -11.64 2.39
N GLY A 35 -5.78 -12.61 3.17
CA GLY A 35 -5.72 -14.02 2.80
C GLY A 35 -7.06 -14.78 2.91
N SER A 36 -8.12 -14.13 3.39
CA SER A 36 -9.40 -14.77 3.68
C SER A 36 -10.18 -15.19 2.41
N LYS A 37 -11.05 -16.18 2.55
CA LYS A 37 -12.02 -16.56 1.50
C LYS A 37 -12.96 -15.41 1.14
N ARG A 38 -13.27 -14.52 2.11
CA ARG A 38 -14.14 -13.36 1.91
C ARG A 38 -13.48 -12.32 0.99
N MET A 39 -12.17 -12.06 1.16
CA MET A 39 -11.44 -11.15 0.28
C MET A 39 -11.42 -11.68 -1.16
N ARG A 40 -11.13 -12.97 -1.36
CA ARG A 40 -11.17 -13.60 -2.69
C ARG A 40 -12.56 -13.53 -3.32
N ALA A 41 -13.63 -13.77 -2.55
CA ALA A 41 -14.99 -13.63 -3.02
C ALA A 41 -15.35 -12.20 -3.40
N LEU A 42 -14.89 -11.21 -2.63
CA LEU A 42 -15.08 -9.79 -2.92
C LEU A 42 -14.38 -9.40 -4.23
N LEU A 43 -13.11 -9.78 -4.41
CA LEU A 43 -12.36 -9.49 -5.64
C LEU A 43 -13.01 -10.14 -6.86
N LYS A 44 -13.45 -11.39 -6.73
CA LYS A 44 -14.17 -12.11 -7.79
C LYS A 44 -15.48 -11.41 -8.15
N LEU A 45 -16.29 -11.05 -7.17
CA LEU A 45 -17.54 -10.33 -7.40
C LEU A 45 -17.30 -8.98 -8.10
N ALA A 46 -16.34 -8.21 -7.62
CA ALA A 46 -15.98 -6.93 -8.23
C ALA A 46 -15.48 -7.08 -9.67
N SER A 47 -14.78 -8.16 -10.00
CA SER A 47 -14.26 -8.40 -11.35
C SER A 47 -15.33 -8.78 -12.37
N GLU A 48 -16.56 -9.08 -11.95
CA GLU A 48 -17.69 -9.35 -12.86
C GLU A 48 -18.15 -8.07 -13.58
N ASP A 49 -18.07 -6.91 -12.88
CA ASP A 49 -18.54 -5.63 -13.40
C ASP A 49 -17.43 -4.60 -13.63
N PHE A 50 -16.24 -4.78 -13.05
CA PHE A 50 -15.16 -3.80 -13.05
C PHE A 50 -13.83 -4.39 -13.48
N PHE A 51 -12.98 -3.56 -14.10
CA PHE A 51 -11.54 -3.79 -14.14
C PHE A 51 -10.96 -3.38 -12.79
N VAL A 52 -10.57 -4.35 -11.97
CA VAL A 52 -10.16 -4.11 -10.57
C VAL A 52 -8.66 -3.86 -10.51
N ILE A 53 -8.27 -2.73 -9.90
CA ILE A 53 -6.88 -2.40 -9.56
C ILE A 53 -6.75 -2.40 -8.04
N VAL A 54 -5.88 -3.26 -7.51
CA VAL A 54 -5.60 -3.36 -6.07
C VAL A 54 -4.29 -2.64 -5.77
N ASP A 55 -4.35 -1.52 -5.02
CA ASP A 55 -3.16 -0.86 -4.48
C ASP A 55 -2.74 -1.54 -3.18
N SER A 56 -1.51 -2.02 -3.11
CA SER A 56 -1.00 -2.84 -2.02
C SER A 56 0.19 -2.21 -1.31
N PRO A 57 0.44 -2.57 -0.03
CA PRO A 57 1.68 -2.21 0.66
C PRO A 57 2.93 -2.76 -0.07
N PRO A 58 4.13 -2.23 0.26
CA PRO A 58 5.39 -2.75 -0.27
C PRO A 58 5.55 -4.25 -0.02
N LEU A 59 5.98 -5.00 -1.05
CA LEU A 59 6.01 -6.46 -1.04
C LEU A 59 6.98 -7.08 -0.02
N LEU A 60 8.17 -6.46 0.19
CA LEU A 60 9.22 -7.07 1.00
C LEU A 60 9.01 -6.96 2.53
N PRO A 61 8.52 -5.85 3.09
CA PRO A 61 8.40 -5.72 4.55
C PRO A 61 7.22 -6.50 5.15
N VAL A 62 6.21 -6.85 4.35
CA VAL A 62 4.98 -7.50 4.81
C VAL A 62 4.48 -8.54 3.80
N THR A 63 3.74 -9.54 4.28
CA THR A 63 3.19 -10.62 3.44
C THR A 63 1.93 -10.24 2.68
N ASP A 64 1.35 -9.09 2.96
CA ASP A 64 0.05 -8.63 2.42
C ASP A 64 0.04 -8.58 0.89
N GLY A 65 1.10 -8.02 0.28
CA GLY A 65 1.25 -7.97 -1.18
C GLY A 65 1.33 -9.34 -1.83
N SER A 66 2.03 -10.30 -1.22
CA SER A 66 2.12 -11.67 -1.71
C SER A 66 0.77 -12.41 -1.62
N LEU A 67 0.02 -12.21 -0.53
CA LEU A 67 -1.33 -12.77 -0.38
C LEU A 67 -2.29 -12.23 -1.43
N LEU A 68 -2.26 -10.92 -1.70
CA LEU A 68 -3.07 -10.31 -2.75
C LEU A 68 -2.68 -10.81 -4.13
N ALA A 69 -1.38 -10.98 -4.40
CA ALA A 69 -0.87 -11.46 -5.68
C ALA A 69 -1.38 -12.87 -6.04
N THR A 70 -1.71 -13.70 -5.05
CA THR A 70 -2.34 -15.02 -5.28
C THR A 70 -3.84 -14.96 -5.57
N ALA A 71 -4.47 -13.80 -5.40
CA ALA A 71 -5.92 -13.62 -5.51
C ALA A 71 -6.34 -12.81 -6.74
N VAL A 72 -5.39 -12.38 -7.58
CA VAL A 72 -5.58 -11.55 -8.78
C VAL A 72 -5.05 -12.26 -10.03
N ASP A 73 -5.50 -11.83 -11.21
CA ASP A 73 -5.10 -12.42 -12.49
C ASP A 73 -3.67 -12.05 -12.89
N GLY A 74 -3.14 -10.94 -12.36
CA GLY A 74 -1.80 -10.49 -12.65
C GLY A 74 -1.30 -9.40 -11.70
N THR A 75 0.01 -9.35 -11.53
CA THR A 75 0.70 -8.41 -10.65
C THR A 75 1.64 -7.53 -11.45
N VAL A 76 1.61 -6.22 -11.21
CA VAL A 76 2.60 -5.27 -11.72
C VAL A 76 3.49 -4.83 -10.56
N LEU A 77 4.79 -5.04 -10.67
CA LEU A 77 5.76 -4.63 -9.66
C LEU A 77 6.23 -3.20 -9.95
N VAL A 78 6.00 -2.29 -9.01
CA VAL A 78 6.42 -0.89 -9.16
C VAL A 78 7.73 -0.66 -8.41
N VAL A 79 8.76 -0.21 -9.13
CA VAL A 79 10.07 0.16 -8.58
C VAL A 79 10.32 1.66 -8.77
N ARG A 80 11.13 2.25 -7.90
CA ARG A 80 11.46 3.67 -7.98
C ARG A 80 12.92 3.88 -8.34
N GLN A 81 13.18 4.62 -9.43
CA GLN A 81 14.54 4.96 -9.86
C GLN A 81 15.33 5.65 -8.74
N GLY A 82 16.57 5.18 -8.51
CA GLY A 82 17.47 5.72 -7.48
C GLY A 82 17.06 5.43 -6.03
N ARG A 83 15.98 4.66 -5.82
CA ARG A 83 15.50 4.26 -4.48
C ARG A 83 15.42 2.75 -4.32
N THR A 84 14.82 2.05 -5.29
CA THR A 84 14.74 0.59 -5.25
C THR A 84 16.08 0.00 -5.66
N ARG A 85 16.68 -0.78 -4.79
CA ARG A 85 17.94 -1.47 -5.05
C ARG A 85 17.68 -2.73 -5.88
N LYS A 86 18.72 -3.17 -6.61
CA LYS A 86 18.62 -4.36 -7.46
C LYS A 86 18.30 -5.63 -6.67
N ASP A 87 18.97 -5.82 -5.53
CA ASP A 87 18.73 -6.94 -4.62
C ASP A 87 17.29 -6.98 -4.07
N HIS A 88 16.69 -5.81 -3.80
CA HIS A 88 15.29 -5.74 -3.39
C HIS A 88 14.33 -6.10 -4.54
N LEU A 89 14.67 -5.72 -5.77
CA LEU A 89 13.86 -6.13 -6.94
C LEU A 89 13.93 -7.64 -7.16
N GLU A 90 15.13 -8.22 -7.09
CA GLU A 90 15.34 -9.66 -7.21
C GLU A 90 14.56 -10.43 -6.14
N ALA A 91 14.69 -10.04 -4.87
CA ALA A 91 13.93 -10.63 -3.77
C ALA A 91 12.40 -10.50 -3.94
N ALA A 92 11.92 -9.38 -4.48
CA ALA A 92 10.50 -9.19 -4.74
C ALA A 92 9.99 -10.14 -5.84
N VAL A 93 10.76 -10.34 -6.91
CA VAL A 93 10.44 -11.29 -7.98
C VAL A 93 10.44 -12.72 -7.44
N GLU A 94 11.44 -13.10 -6.63
CA GLU A 94 11.51 -14.41 -5.97
C GLU A 94 10.31 -14.65 -5.05
N ASN A 95 9.91 -13.65 -4.26
CA ASN A 95 8.73 -13.75 -3.40
C ASN A 95 7.44 -13.98 -4.18
N LEU A 96 7.25 -13.29 -5.31
CA LEU A 96 6.09 -13.51 -6.17
C LEU A 96 6.11 -14.91 -6.81
N ALA A 97 7.29 -15.35 -7.27
CA ALA A 97 7.46 -16.69 -7.83
C ALA A 97 7.21 -17.79 -6.79
N ALA A 98 7.62 -17.59 -5.54
CA ALA A 98 7.43 -18.54 -4.44
C ALA A 98 5.95 -18.78 -4.08
N VAL A 99 5.07 -17.83 -4.41
CA VAL A 99 3.61 -17.96 -4.21
C VAL A 99 2.85 -18.23 -5.52
N ASP A 100 3.57 -18.54 -6.60
CA ASP A 100 3.02 -18.79 -7.94
C ASP A 100 2.18 -17.62 -8.48
N ALA A 101 2.56 -16.38 -8.15
CA ALA A 101 1.88 -15.18 -8.61
C ALA A 101 2.27 -14.85 -10.05
N HIS A 102 1.28 -14.49 -10.86
CA HIS A 102 1.49 -14.11 -12.26
C HIS A 102 2.05 -12.67 -12.35
N LEU A 103 3.38 -12.53 -12.50
CA LEU A 103 4.04 -11.25 -12.69
C LEU A 103 3.93 -10.80 -14.16
N LEU A 104 3.15 -9.74 -14.42
CA LEU A 104 2.96 -9.15 -15.75
C LEU A 104 4.18 -8.32 -16.19
N GLY A 105 4.89 -7.72 -15.25
CA GLY A 105 6.07 -6.90 -15.53
C GLY A 105 6.42 -5.92 -14.42
N VAL A 106 7.39 -5.06 -14.72
CA VAL A 106 7.93 -4.06 -13.79
C VAL A 106 7.75 -2.66 -14.37
N VAL A 107 7.21 -1.75 -13.57
CA VAL A 107 7.11 -0.32 -13.91
C VAL A 107 8.15 0.46 -13.12
N MET A 108 9.00 1.21 -13.80
CA MET A 108 9.96 2.12 -13.17
C MET A 108 9.36 3.51 -13.01
N ASN A 109 9.09 3.89 -11.76
CA ASN A 109 8.56 5.19 -11.40
C ASN A 109 9.68 6.18 -11.01
N GLY A 110 9.40 7.48 -11.08
CA GLY A 110 10.34 8.54 -10.67
C GLY A 110 11.55 8.68 -11.58
N VAL A 111 11.43 8.30 -12.86
CA VAL A 111 12.49 8.49 -13.86
C VAL A 111 12.64 9.98 -14.15
N ALA A 112 13.82 10.55 -13.84
CA ALA A 112 14.10 11.94 -14.16
C ALA A 112 14.12 12.14 -15.69
N ARG A 113 13.39 13.15 -16.16
CA ARG A 113 13.44 13.55 -17.57
C ARG A 113 14.83 14.06 -17.89
N SER A 114 15.56 13.33 -18.73
CA SER A 114 16.79 13.83 -19.32
C SER A 114 16.44 15.02 -20.23
N GLN A 115 17.01 16.20 -19.93
CA GLN A 115 16.85 17.40 -20.77
C GLN A 115 17.58 17.32 -22.11
N ARG A 116 18.02 16.16 -22.57
CA ARG A 116 18.69 15.95 -23.86
C ARG A 116 17.79 15.22 -24.85
N GLY A 117 17.16 15.97 -25.75
CA GLY A 117 16.57 15.46 -26.98
C GLY A 117 15.04 15.41 -26.97
N GLY A 118 14.43 16.22 -27.82
CA GLY A 118 13.02 16.46 -28.00
C GLY A 118 12.11 15.23 -28.05
N GLY A 119 10.99 15.34 -27.39
CA GLY A 119 9.90 14.37 -27.41
C GLY A 119 8.90 14.64 -26.30
N TYR A 120 7.80 15.24 -26.67
CA TYR A 120 6.49 15.37 -26.00
C TYR A 120 6.44 15.33 -24.45
N ALA A 121 6.37 16.53 -23.88
CA ALA A 121 6.14 16.75 -22.45
C ALA A 121 4.65 16.72 -22.16
N TYR A 122 4.15 15.66 -21.53
CA TYR A 122 2.96 15.74 -20.69
C TYR A 122 3.41 15.77 -19.22
N GLY A 123 3.53 17.01 -18.70
CA GLY A 123 3.80 17.23 -17.30
C GLY A 123 2.49 17.35 -16.53
N TYR A 124 2.25 16.47 -15.60
CA TYR A 124 1.37 16.75 -14.45
C TYR A 124 2.25 16.76 -13.20
N GLY A 125 2.40 17.96 -12.64
CA GLY A 125 3.08 18.18 -11.38
C GLY A 125 2.21 17.69 -10.22
N TYR A 126 2.45 16.49 -9.76
CA TYR A 126 1.86 15.93 -8.53
C TYR A 126 2.95 15.54 -7.53
N GLU A 127 3.94 16.42 -7.30
CA GLU A 127 5.10 16.02 -6.49
C GLU A 127 5.08 16.50 -5.04
N SER A 128 4.08 17.28 -4.59
CA SER A 128 4.18 17.89 -3.25
C SER A 128 3.25 17.35 -2.17
N THR A 129 2.26 16.53 -2.49
CA THR A 129 1.23 16.14 -1.50
C THR A 129 1.44 14.73 -0.92
N TYR A 130 2.08 13.83 -1.65
CA TYR A 130 2.26 12.43 -1.20
C TYR A 130 3.35 12.25 -0.13
N HIS A 131 4.40 13.09 -0.10
CA HIS A 131 5.46 12.96 0.90
C HIS A 131 5.01 13.28 2.34
N LYS A 132 4.06 14.20 2.52
CA LYS A 132 3.58 14.58 3.86
C LYS A 132 2.63 13.55 4.49
N SER A 133 1.91 12.79 3.68
CA SER A 133 0.96 11.79 4.17
C SER A 133 1.66 10.51 4.65
N HIS A 134 2.73 10.09 3.95
CA HIS A 134 3.44 8.85 4.26
C HIS A 134 4.31 8.96 5.53
N GLU A 135 4.95 10.11 5.77
CA GLU A 135 5.69 10.37 7.02
C GLU A 135 4.76 10.42 8.25
N LYS A 136 3.55 10.96 8.07
CA LYS A 136 2.55 11.02 9.14
C LYS A 136 2.02 9.63 9.53
N TYR A 137 1.98 8.69 8.57
CA TYR A 137 1.57 7.29 8.82
C TYR A 137 2.64 6.51 9.58
N LEU A 138 3.92 6.73 9.29
CA LEU A 138 5.04 6.07 9.97
C LEU A 138 5.32 6.66 11.36
N SER A 139 5.00 7.94 11.60
CA SER A 139 5.21 8.61 12.89
C SER A 139 4.07 8.41 13.89
N SER A 140 2.86 8.04 13.46
CA SER A 140 1.72 7.83 14.34
C SER A 140 1.63 6.42 14.94
N GLY A 141 2.40 5.46 14.45
CA GLY A 141 2.44 4.07 14.95
C GLY A 141 3.41 3.82 16.10
N GLY A 142 4.23 4.80 16.50
CA GLY A 142 5.38 4.58 17.42
C GLY A 142 5.37 5.30 18.76
N SER A 143 4.31 5.98 19.20
CA SER A 143 4.41 6.86 20.38
C SER A 143 3.26 6.72 21.37
N SER A 144 2.96 5.52 21.84
CA SER A 144 2.04 5.31 22.96
C SER A 144 2.60 4.47 24.12
N ALA A 145 3.91 4.44 24.35
CA ALA A 145 4.47 3.69 25.48
C ALA A 145 5.74 4.34 26.06
N LYS A 146 5.68 5.61 26.51
CA LYS A 146 6.69 6.18 27.45
C LYS A 146 6.32 7.56 27.98
N LYS A 147 5.20 7.69 28.68
CA LYS A 147 4.94 8.86 29.53
C LYS A 147 4.19 8.44 30.81
N GLY A 148 4.92 7.81 31.73
CA GLY A 148 4.33 7.37 33.00
C GLY A 148 5.34 6.92 34.04
N ARG A 149 6.54 7.53 34.14
CA ARG A 149 7.47 7.18 35.23
C ARG A 149 8.56 8.19 35.54
N ARG A 150 8.22 9.49 35.62
CA ARG A 150 9.19 10.52 36.10
C ARG A 150 8.53 11.67 36.85
N SER A 151 7.70 11.40 37.86
CA SER A 151 7.22 12.46 38.80
C SER A 151 7.06 12.02 40.26
N ARG A 152 7.79 10.99 40.72
CA ARG A 152 7.75 10.59 42.14
C ARG A 152 9.14 10.41 42.74
N ARG A 153 10.08 11.34 42.51
CA ARG A 153 11.38 11.32 43.20
C ARG A 153 11.96 12.70 43.46
N LYS A 154 11.15 13.66 43.91
CA LYS A 154 11.65 14.96 44.45
C LYS A 154 10.79 15.48 45.57
N ALA A 155 10.55 14.68 46.62
CA ALA A 155 9.91 15.13 47.84
C ALA A 155 10.37 14.26 49.05
N ARG A 156 11.70 14.14 49.26
CA ARG A 156 12.22 13.58 50.52
C ARG A 156 13.70 13.97 50.65
N THR A 157 13.95 15.25 50.94
CA THR A 157 15.20 15.73 51.62
C THR A 157 14.97 17.21 51.93
N ARG A 158 14.30 17.46 53.09
CA ARG A 158 14.42 18.67 53.91
C ARG A 158 13.50 18.47 55.12
N SER A 159 14.04 17.92 56.16
CA SER A 159 13.91 18.23 57.59
C SER A 159 14.82 17.30 58.34
#